data_539e77f1038fd62059348c2e6dfe07d4
#
_entry.id   539e77f1038fd62059348c2e6dfe07d4
#
_cell.length_a   1.000
_cell.length_b   1.000
_cell.length_c   1.000
_cell.angle_alpha   90.00
_cell.angle_beta   90.00
_cell.angle_gamma   90.00
#
_symmetry.space_group_name_H-M   'P 1'
#
loop_
_entity.id
_entity.type
_entity.pdbx_description
1 polymer ?
#
loop_
_entity_poly.entity_id
_entity_poly.type
_entity_poly.pdbx_seq_one_letter_code
_entity_poly.pdbx_strand_id
1 'polypeptide(L)'
;MKKILALVLALTMVFALGITAHADDKAPEDYAGTLTIYSPHDSDPLNDGVAAFEAAYPNVKVEVVADGTSNLVAKIAAESAAPVADVLWGGGADTLAAYKEYFQPYKPSSIDLIDPSLYDGEFYWIGESPLPMVFIANTNLIPEDAIPTTWKELADWDVDTYGKIAIADPTSSGSAFTQLCTMLFLYGEESDDYAAGWEFVGQVIPKLEVKNSSSLAHKDIFAGENALGITLEKAAIKYEEDFMKVIYPADGTSAVPDGVAIVKNCPNPELAELFVEFVLGYDCQARQNAEWGRRPIRSDVEPVGLLPLSDITLMNYNFDYAASNASDIKEMWQDLLVG
;
A
#
# COMPACT_ATOMS: atom_id res chain seq x y z
N MET A 1 -44.78 -27.26 -49.60
CA MET A 1 -44.79 -26.89 -48.18
C MET A 1 -43.73 -27.68 -47.49
N LYS A 2 -42.54 -27.13 -47.47
CA LYS A 2 -41.36 -27.83 -46.97
C LYS A 2 -41.01 -27.29 -45.55
N LYS A 3 -41.02 -28.17 -44.54
CA LYS A 3 -40.62 -27.91 -43.18
C LYS A 3 -39.07 -27.81 -43.13
N ILE A 4 -38.54 -26.69 -42.75
CA ILE A 4 -37.11 -26.52 -42.47
C ILE A 4 -36.95 -26.72 -40.99
N LEU A 5 -36.27 -27.79 -40.64
CA LEU A 5 -35.86 -28.15 -39.28
C LEU A 5 -34.53 -27.40 -38.98
N ALA A 6 -34.54 -26.40 -38.11
CA ALA A 6 -33.35 -25.70 -37.68
C ALA A 6 -32.70 -26.50 -36.53
N LEU A 7 -31.55 -27.07 -36.83
CA LEU A 7 -30.67 -27.76 -35.85
C LEU A 7 -29.84 -26.69 -35.14
N VAL A 8 -30.15 -26.44 -33.88
CA VAL A 8 -29.30 -25.60 -33.02
C VAL A 8 -28.17 -26.46 -32.51
N LEU A 9 -26.99 -26.26 -33.08
CA LEU A 9 -25.73 -26.85 -32.59
C LEU A 9 -25.23 -25.96 -31.47
N ALA A 10 -25.37 -26.40 -30.22
CA ALA A 10 -24.71 -25.78 -29.08
C ALA A 10 -23.20 -26.11 -29.12
N LEU A 11 -22.40 -25.13 -29.52
CA LEU A 11 -20.95 -25.22 -29.52
C LEU A 11 -20.47 -24.92 -28.07
N THR A 12 -20.31 -25.99 -27.29
CA THR A 12 -19.55 -25.90 -26.02
C THR A 12 -18.08 -25.72 -26.36
N MET A 13 -17.61 -24.48 -26.35
CA MET A 13 -16.16 -24.21 -26.30
C MET A 13 -15.65 -24.61 -24.92
N VAL A 14 -15.03 -25.77 -24.85
CA VAL A 14 -14.12 -26.13 -23.77
C VAL A 14 -12.85 -25.32 -24.00
N PHE A 15 -12.68 -24.24 -23.26
CA PHE A 15 -11.37 -23.58 -23.12
C PHE A 15 -10.49 -24.55 -22.34
N ALA A 16 -9.71 -25.32 -23.03
CA ALA A 16 -8.57 -26.00 -22.45
C ALA A 16 -7.49 -24.92 -22.20
N LEU A 17 -7.52 -24.31 -21.02
CA LEU A 17 -6.39 -23.59 -20.48
C LEU A 17 -5.26 -24.61 -20.37
N GLY A 18 -4.19 -24.37 -21.14
CA GLY A 18 -2.95 -25.11 -21.02
C GLY A 18 -2.29 -24.77 -19.69
N ILE A 19 -2.67 -25.44 -18.63
CA ILE A 19 -1.95 -25.47 -17.36
C ILE A 19 -0.70 -26.26 -17.64
N THR A 20 0.47 -25.58 -17.63
CA THR A 20 1.75 -26.28 -17.49
C THR A 20 1.80 -26.81 -16.06
N ALA A 21 1.37 -28.04 -15.89
CA ALA A 21 1.43 -28.73 -14.61
C ALA A 21 2.88 -28.79 -14.13
N HIS A 22 3.19 -28.11 -13.03
CA HIS A 22 4.28 -28.47 -12.16
C HIS A 22 3.86 -29.72 -11.38
N ALA A 23 4.75 -30.65 -11.18
CA ALA A 23 4.48 -32.03 -10.78
C ALA A 23 4.08 -32.23 -9.30
N ASP A 24 3.41 -31.26 -8.65
CA ASP A 24 2.88 -31.36 -7.28
C ASP A 24 1.70 -30.40 -7.00
N ASP A 25 0.89 -30.02 -8.00
CA ASP A 25 -0.27 -29.15 -7.79
C ASP A 25 -1.40 -29.94 -7.10
N LYS A 26 -1.55 -29.74 -5.78
CA LYS A 26 -2.75 -30.16 -5.04
C LYS A 26 -3.99 -29.49 -5.62
N ALA A 27 -5.11 -30.21 -5.68
CA ALA A 27 -6.38 -29.56 -6.01
C ALA A 27 -6.78 -28.59 -4.89
N PRO A 28 -7.52 -27.51 -5.18
CA PRO A 28 -7.94 -26.54 -4.17
C PRO A 28 -8.61 -27.15 -2.94
N GLU A 29 -9.38 -28.22 -3.12
CA GLU A 29 -10.05 -28.96 -2.05
C GLU A 29 -9.11 -29.80 -1.17
N ASP A 30 -7.87 -30.04 -1.59
CA ASP A 30 -6.87 -30.79 -0.83
C ASP A 30 -6.12 -29.91 0.18
N TYR A 31 -6.23 -28.58 0.05
CA TYR A 31 -5.74 -27.66 1.07
C TYR A 31 -6.75 -27.52 2.20
N ALA A 32 -6.33 -27.76 3.43
CA ALA A 32 -7.22 -27.69 4.59
C ALA A 32 -6.45 -27.21 5.83
N GLY A 33 -7.12 -26.49 6.70
CA GLY A 33 -6.56 -25.99 7.95
C GLY A 33 -7.03 -24.60 8.30
N THR A 34 -6.34 -23.96 9.23
CA THR A 34 -6.61 -22.57 9.61
C THR A 34 -5.40 -21.73 9.28
N LEU A 35 -5.59 -20.68 8.49
CA LEU A 35 -4.58 -19.68 8.18
C LEU A 35 -4.82 -18.46 9.06
N THR A 36 -3.83 -18.03 9.83
CA THR A 36 -3.90 -16.83 10.67
C THR A 36 -3.20 -15.66 9.99
N ILE A 37 -3.98 -14.62 9.65
CA ILE A 37 -3.50 -13.41 8.98
C ILE A 37 -3.53 -12.24 9.96
N TYR A 38 -2.40 -11.52 10.06
CA TYR A 38 -2.34 -10.21 10.68
C TYR A 38 -2.42 -9.16 9.59
N SER A 39 -3.35 -8.18 9.72
CA SER A 39 -3.56 -7.21 8.65
C SER A 39 -3.95 -5.82 9.15
N PRO A 40 -3.30 -4.76 8.65
CA PRO A 40 -3.68 -3.37 8.90
C PRO A 40 -4.64 -2.81 7.84
N HIS A 41 -5.10 -3.65 6.91
CA HIS A 41 -6.01 -3.19 5.86
C HIS A 41 -7.35 -2.70 6.42
N ASP A 42 -7.99 -1.79 5.68
CA ASP A 42 -9.39 -1.43 5.89
C ASP A 42 -10.27 -2.68 5.81
N SER A 43 -11.33 -2.72 6.61
CA SER A 43 -12.18 -3.91 6.77
C SER A 43 -12.79 -4.44 5.47
N ASP A 44 -13.19 -3.54 4.56
CA ASP A 44 -13.90 -3.96 3.35
C ASP A 44 -13.00 -4.70 2.36
N PRO A 45 -11.84 -4.16 1.90
CA PRO A 45 -10.92 -4.90 1.04
C PRO A 45 -10.33 -6.14 1.71
N LEU A 46 -10.11 -6.10 3.03
CA LEU A 46 -9.64 -7.24 3.81
C LEU A 46 -10.64 -8.39 3.78
N ASN A 47 -11.90 -8.11 4.15
CA ASN A 47 -12.96 -9.11 4.20
C ASN A 47 -13.27 -9.67 2.80
N ASP A 48 -13.24 -8.83 1.77
CA ASP A 48 -13.44 -9.25 0.40
C ASP A 48 -12.33 -10.21 -0.08
N GLY A 49 -11.07 -9.89 0.17
CA GLY A 49 -9.94 -10.76 -0.17
C GLY A 49 -9.97 -12.09 0.58
N VAL A 50 -10.28 -12.06 1.90
CA VAL A 50 -10.44 -13.28 2.72
C VAL A 50 -11.56 -14.15 2.16
N ALA A 51 -12.73 -13.56 1.89
CA ALA A 51 -13.87 -14.32 1.34
C ALA A 51 -13.56 -14.92 -0.03
N ALA A 52 -12.81 -14.21 -0.88
CA ALA A 52 -12.37 -14.72 -2.18
C ALA A 52 -11.38 -15.88 -2.03
N PHE A 53 -10.45 -15.81 -1.05
CA PHE A 53 -9.52 -16.89 -0.75
C PHE A 53 -10.23 -18.14 -0.24
N GLU A 54 -11.14 -18.00 0.74
CA GLU A 54 -11.92 -19.11 1.27
C GLU A 54 -12.85 -19.74 0.21
N ALA A 55 -13.36 -18.94 -0.74
CA ALA A 55 -14.12 -19.46 -1.88
C ALA A 55 -13.24 -20.27 -2.86
N ALA A 56 -11.99 -19.85 -3.06
CA ALA A 56 -11.03 -20.59 -3.89
C ALA A 56 -10.54 -21.88 -3.20
N TYR A 57 -10.42 -21.88 -1.87
CA TYR A 57 -9.91 -22.99 -1.06
C TYR A 57 -10.90 -23.36 0.05
N PRO A 58 -11.97 -24.09 -0.26
CA PRO A 58 -13.16 -24.24 0.59
C PRO A 58 -12.92 -25.00 1.92
N ASN A 59 -11.80 -25.70 2.05
CA ASN A 59 -11.43 -26.40 3.28
C ASN A 59 -10.40 -25.64 4.13
N VAL A 60 -10.01 -24.44 3.71
CA VAL A 60 -9.18 -23.53 4.49
C VAL A 60 -10.05 -22.49 5.18
N LYS A 61 -9.86 -22.33 6.49
CA LYS A 61 -10.47 -21.26 7.28
C LYS A 61 -9.45 -20.15 7.52
N VAL A 62 -9.86 -18.90 7.35
CA VAL A 62 -9.01 -17.74 7.65
C VAL A 62 -9.41 -17.12 8.98
N GLU A 63 -8.45 -16.89 9.86
CA GLU A 63 -8.58 -16.09 11.08
C GLU A 63 -7.78 -14.79 10.93
N VAL A 64 -8.44 -13.65 11.18
CA VAL A 64 -7.82 -12.34 10.99
C VAL A 64 -7.64 -11.63 12.32
N VAL A 65 -6.45 -11.09 12.55
CA VAL A 65 -6.17 -10.10 13.59
C VAL A 65 -5.91 -8.77 12.91
N ALA A 66 -6.86 -7.84 13.05
CA ALA A 66 -6.77 -6.51 12.46
C ALA A 66 -6.29 -5.49 13.50
N ASP A 67 -5.23 -4.75 13.19
CA ASP A 67 -4.68 -3.67 14.02
C ASP A 67 -3.76 -2.78 13.13
N GLY A 68 -3.24 -1.68 13.69
CA GLY A 68 -2.24 -0.85 13.00
C GLY A 68 -0.93 -1.61 12.76
N THR A 69 -0.25 -1.30 11.63
CA THR A 69 0.99 -1.99 11.22
C THR A 69 2.01 -2.11 12.34
N SER A 70 2.29 -1.01 13.05
CA SER A 70 3.29 -0.98 14.15
C SER A 70 2.94 -1.96 15.29
N ASN A 71 1.65 -2.08 15.64
CA ASN A 71 1.20 -3.00 16.67
C ASN A 71 1.33 -4.46 16.19
N LEU A 72 1.00 -4.73 14.94
CA LEU A 72 1.08 -6.09 14.37
C LEU A 72 2.52 -6.57 14.25
N VAL A 73 3.46 -5.76 13.77
CA VAL A 73 4.87 -6.17 13.70
C VAL A 73 5.49 -6.32 15.08
N ALA A 74 5.15 -5.45 16.04
CA ALA A 74 5.58 -5.63 17.43
C ALA A 74 5.02 -6.91 18.05
N LYS A 75 3.77 -7.27 17.73
CA LYS A 75 3.14 -8.53 18.15
C LYS A 75 3.84 -9.74 17.53
N ILE A 76 4.15 -9.71 16.24
CA ILE A 76 4.94 -10.77 15.56
C ILE A 76 6.30 -10.93 16.24
N ALA A 77 7.00 -9.83 16.54
CA ALA A 77 8.29 -9.87 17.23
C ALA A 77 8.16 -10.49 18.64
N ALA A 78 7.14 -10.11 19.40
CA ALA A 78 6.88 -10.67 20.73
C ALA A 78 6.53 -12.17 20.70
N GLU A 79 5.89 -12.64 19.64
CA GLU A 79 5.49 -14.02 19.43
C GLU A 79 6.57 -14.88 18.72
N SER A 80 7.75 -14.31 18.43
CA SER A 80 8.78 -14.96 17.60
C SER A 80 9.26 -16.32 18.11
N ALA A 81 9.16 -16.61 19.43
CA ALA A 81 9.50 -17.92 20.01
C ALA A 81 8.42 -19.00 19.79
N ALA A 82 7.17 -18.58 19.55
CA ALA A 82 6.02 -19.44 19.26
C ALA A 82 5.03 -18.64 18.40
N PRO A 83 5.30 -18.50 17.08
CA PRO A 83 4.49 -17.68 16.19
C PRO A 83 3.03 -18.12 16.14
N VAL A 84 2.13 -17.13 16.12
CA VAL A 84 0.69 -17.34 15.98
C VAL A 84 0.24 -16.99 14.56
N ALA A 85 0.74 -15.89 14.01
CA ALA A 85 0.44 -15.49 12.64
C ALA A 85 1.19 -16.35 11.63
N ASP A 86 0.53 -16.66 10.52
CA ASP A 86 1.15 -17.26 9.35
C ASP A 86 1.64 -16.18 8.37
N VAL A 87 0.84 -15.12 8.17
CA VAL A 87 1.10 -14.07 7.20
C VAL A 87 0.82 -12.71 7.82
N LEU A 88 1.66 -11.73 7.51
CA LEU A 88 1.32 -10.32 7.59
C LEU A 88 0.90 -9.88 6.18
N TRP A 89 -0.35 -9.43 6.03
CA TRP A 89 -0.90 -8.95 4.78
C TRP A 89 -1.28 -7.47 4.87
N GLY A 90 -0.49 -6.63 4.24
CA GLY A 90 -0.57 -5.18 4.29
C GLY A 90 0.54 -4.55 5.12
N GLY A 91 0.50 -3.24 5.22
CA GLY A 91 1.54 -2.43 5.85
C GLY A 91 2.66 -2.05 4.91
N GLY A 92 3.21 -0.85 5.10
CA GLY A 92 4.25 -0.32 4.22
C GLY A 92 5.52 -1.17 4.23
N ALA A 93 6.10 -1.33 3.06
CA ALA A 93 7.32 -2.11 2.84
C ALA A 93 8.51 -1.63 3.68
N ASP A 94 8.57 -0.34 4.01
CA ASP A 94 9.55 0.24 4.94
C ASP A 94 9.46 -0.38 6.34
N THR A 95 8.25 -0.57 6.85
CA THR A 95 8.02 -1.25 8.14
C THR A 95 8.35 -2.73 8.03
N LEU A 96 7.98 -3.40 6.92
CA LEU A 96 8.33 -4.82 6.71
C LEU A 96 9.85 -5.00 6.64
N ALA A 97 10.55 -4.11 5.97
CA ALA A 97 12.02 -4.11 5.91
C ALA A 97 12.66 -3.96 7.30
N ALA A 98 12.13 -3.06 8.15
CA ALA A 98 12.60 -2.87 9.53
C ALA A 98 12.43 -4.12 10.42
N TYR A 99 11.46 -4.96 10.11
CA TYR A 99 11.16 -6.21 10.86
C TYR A 99 11.51 -7.48 10.06
N LYS A 100 12.36 -7.37 9.05
CA LYS A 100 12.77 -8.45 8.13
C LYS A 100 13.19 -9.74 8.84
N GLU A 101 13.85 -9.65 9.98
CA GLU A 101 14.33 -10.79 10.76
C GLU A 101 13.21 -11.73 11.27
N TYR A 102 11.99 -11.22 11.35
CA TYR A 102 10.79 -11.98 11.80
C TYR A 102 10.01 -12.61 10.65
N PHE A 103 10.45 -12.42 9.42
CA PHE A 103 9.86 -13.03 8.23
C PHE A 103 10.75 -14.12 7.67
N GLN A 104 10.20 -14.95 6.79
CA GLN A 104 10.94 -15.93 6.02
C GLN A 104 10.84 -15.63 4.52
N PRO A 105 11.90 -15.89 3.74
CA PRO A 105 11.88 -15.60 2.32
C PRO A 105 10.96 -16.57 1.58
N TYR A 106 10.19 -16.02 0.64
CA TYR A 106 9.39 -16.78 -0.30
C TYR A 106 9.37 -16.10 -1.66
N LYS A 107 9.79 -16.79 -2.72
CA LYS A 107 9.79 -16.27 -4.08
C LYS A 107 8.48 -16.70 -4.77
N PRO A 108 7.49 -15.80 -4.97
CA PRO A 108 6.25 -16.17 -5.63
C PRO A 108 6.45 -16.45 -7.12
N SER A 109 5.58 -17.28 -7.68
CA SER A 109 5.62 -17.69 -9.09
C SER A 109 5.44 -16.52 -10.06
N SER A 110 4.74 -15.47 -9.62
CA SER A 110 4.46 -14.25 -10.40
C SER A 110 5.53 -13.17 -10.32
N ILE A 111 6.67 -13.41 -9.66
CA ILE A 111 7.67 -12.38 -9.36
C ILE A 111 8.21 -11.64 -10.59
N ASP A 112 8.32 -12.31 -11.73
CA ASP A 112 8.80 -11.72 -12.98
C ASP A 112 7.83 -10.70 -13.60
N LEU A 113 6.62 -10.59 -13.06
CA LEU A 113 5.59 -9.61 -13.42
C LEU A 113 5.54 -8.42 -12.46
N ILE A 114 6.40 -8.40 -11.44
CA ILE A 114 6.49 -7.35 -10.42
C ILE A 114 7.81 -6.60 -10.60
N ASP A 115 7.75 -5.27 -10.56
CA ASP A 115 8.95 -4.44 -10.66
C ASP A 115 9.90 -4.73 -9.48
N PRO A 116 11.21 -4.96 -9.73
CA PRO A 116 12.18 -5.26 -8.68
C PRO A 116 12.30 -4.21 -7.57
N SER A 117 11.91 -2.97 -7.81
CA SER A 117 11.90 -1.92 -6.80
C SER A 117 10.73 -2.06 -5.80
N LEU A 118 9.79 -2.98 -6.04
CA LEU A 118 8.58 -3.16 -5.25
C LEU A 118 8.60 -4.43 -4.38
N TYR A 119 9.75 -5.07 -4.21
CA TYR A 119 9.91 -6.21 -3.29
C TYR A 119 11.34 -6.27 -2.73
N ASP A 120 11.51 -7.00 -1.62
CA ASP A 120 12.84 -7.27 -1.06
C ASP A 120 13.68 -8.18 -1.96
N GLY A 121 14.91 -7.81 -2.26
CA GLY A 121 15.80 -8.57 -3.15
C GLY A 121 16.10 -10.01 -2.71
N GLU A 122 15.85 -10.34 -1.44
CA GLU A 122 15.94 -11.70 -0.88
C GLU A 122 14.56 -12.32 -0.60
N PHE A 123 13.46 -11.65 -1.02
CA PHE A 123 12.06 -12.10 -0.95
C PHE A 123 11.48 -12.28 0.46
N TYR A 124 11.93 -11.52 1.46
CA TYR A 124 11.35 -11.54 2.80
C TYR A 124 9.98 -10.84 2.87
N TRP A 125 9.74 -9.90 1.97
CA TRP A 125 8.45 -9.29 1.71
C TRP A 125 8.29 -9.00 0.21
N ILE A 126 7.07 -9.04 -0.26
CA ILE A 126 6.71 -8.68 -1.63
C ILE A 126 5.65 -7.60 -1.54
N GLY A 127 5.79 -6.54 -2.34
CA GLY A 127 4.73 -5.56 -2.49
C GLY A 127 3.48 -6.20 -3.08
N GLU A 128 2.32 -5.72 -2.66
CA GLU A 128 1.04 -6.17 -3.20
C GLU A 128 0.24 -5.03 -3.85
N SER A 129 0.50 -3.78 -3.46
CA SER A 129 -0.11 -2.60 -4.06
C SER A 129 0.78 -1.38 -3.85
N PRO A 130 1.33 -0.76 -4.90
CA PRO A 130 2.04 0.51 -4.80
C PRO A 130 1.10 1.61 -4.29
N LEU A 131 1.61 2.46 -3.40
CA LEU A 131 0.84 3.52 -2.76
C LEU A 131 1.49 4.90 -3.04
N PRO A 132 1.22 5.52 -4.19
CA PRO A 132 1.70 6.87 -4.45
C PRO A 132 1.25 7.85 -3.37
N MET A 133 2.18 8.69 -2.89
CA MET A 133 1.84 9.83 -2.04
C MET A 133 1.37 10.96 -2.91
N VAL A 134 0.23 11.55 -2.54
CA VAL A 134 -0.43 12.60 -3.31
C VAL A 134 -0.83 13.75 -2.40
N PHE A 135 -1.08 14.91 -3.00
CA PHE A 135 -1.85 15.94 -2.34
C PHE A 135 -3.33 15.81 -2.71
N ILE A 136 -4.19 16.23 -1.81
CA ILE A 136 -5.62 16.32 -2.03
C ILE A 136 -6.05 17.74 -1.68
N ALA A 137 -6.76 18.41 -2.58
CA ALA A 137 -7.20 19.79 -2.42
C ALA A 137 -8.73 19.91 -2.53
N ASN A 138 -9.32 20.76 -1.69
CA ASN A 138 -10.73 21.11 -1.77
C ASN A 138 -10.88 22.42 -2.56
N THR A 139 -11.34 22.33 -3.80
CA THR A 139 -11.46 23.49 -4.72
C THR A 139 -12.55 24.49 -4.33
N ASN A 140 -13.40 24.16 -3.35
CA ASN A 140 -14.29 25.15 -2.73
C ASN A 140 -13.55 26.11 -1.77
N LEU A 141 -12.36 25.72 -1.30
CA LEU A 141 -11.56 26.49 -0.34
C LEU A 141 -10.31 27.11 -0.94
N ILE A 142 -9.82 26.57 -2.06
CA ILE A 142 -8.61 27.03 -2.73
C ILE A 142 -8.83 27.08 -4.24
N PRO A 143 -8.52 28.19 -4.93
CA PRO A 143 -8.59 28.25 -6.38
C PRO A 143 -7.53 27.36 -7.03
N GLU A 144 -7.84 26.82 -8.20
CA GLU A 144 -6.98 25.82 -8.86
C GLU A 144 -5.56 26.31 -9.15
N ASP A 145 -5.38 27.58 -9.44
CA ASP A 145 -4.08 28.20 -9.71
C ASP A 145 -3.23 28.44 -8.47
N ALA A 146 -3.79 28.26 -7.26
CA ALA A 146 -3.08 28.32 -5.99
C ALA A 146 -2.77 26.93 -5.40
N ILE A 147 -3.27 25.83 -6.02
CA ILE A 147 -3.00 24.48 -5.56
C ILE A 147 -1.53 24.13 -5.87
N PRO A 148 -0.73 23.70 -4.85
CA PRO A 148 0.65 23.28 -5.08
C PRO A 148 0.70 22.04 -5.96
N THR A 149 1.66 22.00 -6.88
CA THR A 149 1.91 20.90 -7.82
C THR A 149 3.21 20.15 -7.52
N THR A 150 3.98 20.65 -6.56
CA THR A 150 5.26 20.09 -6.13
C THR A 150 5.36 20.08 -4.60
N TRP A 151 6.15 19.17 -4.04
CA TRP A 151 6.49 19.20 -2.61
C TRP A 151 7.17 20.51 -2.23
N LYS A 152 8.03 21.03 -3.12
CA LYS A 152 8.76 22.28 -2.88
C LYS A 152 7.85 23.45 -2.59
N GLU A 153 6.72 23.55 -3.26
CA GLU A 153 5.74 24.64 -3.07
C GLU A 153 5.06 24.61 -1.69
N LEU A 154 5.13 23.48 -0.95
CA LEU A 154 4.59 23.41 0.41
C LEU A 154 5.36 24.29 1.40
N ALA A 155 6.64 24.54 1.17
CA ALA A 155 7.43 25.47 2.00
C ALA A 155 6.94 26.92 1.88
N ASP A 156 6.40 27.29 0.72
CA ASP A 156 5.86 28.63 0.44
C ASP A 156 4.34 28.75 0.66
N TRP A 157 3.71 27.70 1.24
CA TRP A 157 2.28 27.65 1.47
C TRP A 157 1.77 28.83 2.31
N ASP A 158 0.72 29.49 1.81
CA ASP A 158 0.09 30.65 2.48
C ASP A 158 -0.92 30.21 3.54
N VAL A 159 -0.44 30.01 4.75
CA VAL A 159 -1.25 29.57 5.91
C VAL A 159 -2.29 30.63 6.30
N ASP A 160 -1.99 31.91 6.10
CA ASP A 160 -2.89 33.00 6.51
C ASP A 160 -4.13 33.04 5.61
N THR A 161 -3.98 32.70 4.34
CA THR A 161 -5.08 32.68 3.37
C THR A 161 -5.83 31.34 3.33
N TYR A 162 -5.12 30.20 3.35
CA TYR A 162 -5.71 28.88 3.08
C TYR A 162 -5.72 27.94 4.28
N GLY A 163 -5.24 28.40 5.45
CA GLY A 163 -5.09 27.56 6.63
C GLY A 163 -3.92 26.58 6.51
N LYS A 164 -3.84 25.65 7.45
CA LYS A 164 -2.77 24.66 7.49
C LYS A 164 -3.05 23.44 6.61
N ILE A 165 -1.97 22.77 6.18
CA ILE A 165 -2.00 21.53 5.41
C ILE A 165 -2.23 20.36 6.35
N ALA A 166 -3.25 19.53 6.12
CA ALA A 166 -3.49 18.35 6.93
C ALA A 166 -2.49 17.22 6.60
N ILE A 167 -1.85 16.67 7.62
CA ILE A 167 -0.99 15.49 7.55
C ILE A 167 -1.23 14.63 8.79
N ALA A 168 -1.09 13.32 8.70
CA ALA A 168 -1.09 12.49 9.90
C ALA A 168 0.25 12.56 10.63
N ASP A 169 0.27 12.11 11.90
CA ASP A 169 1.52 12.06 12.67
C ASP A 169 2.41 10.88 12.21
N PRO A 170 3.63 11.15 11.70
CA PRO A 170 4.60 10.12 11.30
C PRO A 170 4.99 9.14 12.42
N THR A 171 4.81 9.52 13.67
CA THR A 171 5.16 8.65 14.80
C THR A 171 4.16 7.52 15.01
N SER A 172 2.90 7.73 14.60
CA SER A 172 1.81 6.79 14.78
C SER A 172 1.25 6.22 13.47
N SER A 173 1.47 6.91 12.34
CA SER A 173 0.97 6.53 11.02
C SER A 173 2.10 6.12 10.08
N GLY A 174 2.06 4.86 9.58
CA GLY A 174 3.04 4.38 8.60
C GLY A 174 3.02 5.20 7.30
N SER A 175 1.84 5.56 6.79
CA SER A 175 1.76 6.40 5.58
C SER A 175 2.32 7.80 5.78
N ALA A 176 2.12 8.40 6.97
CA ALA A 176 2.71 9.69 7.28
C ALA A 176 4.24 9.59 7.48
N PHE A 177 4.73 8.47 8.00
CA PHE A 177 6.16 8.20 8.04
C PHE A 177 6.75 8.15 6.62
N THR A 178 6.09 7.45 5.71
CA THR A 178 6.49 7.45 4.29
C THR A 178 6.45 8.85 3.67
N GLN A 179 5.45 9.69 4.00
CA GLN A 179 5.38 11.08 3.54
C GLN A 179 6.56 11.92 4.05
N LEU A 180 6.94 11.75 5.32
CA LEU A 180 8.12 12.39 5.90
C LEU A 180 9.40 11.94 5.19
N CYS A 181 9.59 10.63 5.03
CA CYS A 181 10.74 10.09 4.29
C CYS A 181 10.75 10.53 2.82
N THR A 182 9.59 10.71 2.19
CA THR A 182 9.50 11.27 0.83
C THR A 182 10.11 12.66 0.77
N MET A 183 9.75 13.54 1.71
CA MET A 183 10.34 14.89 1.80
C MET A 183 11.84 14.84 2.07
N LEU A 184 12.29 13.95 2.98
CA LEU A 184 13.71 13.81 3.30
C LEU A 184 14.53 13.38 2.10
N PHE A 185 14.11 12.31 1.42
CA PHE A 185 14.89 11.69 0.35
C PHE A 185 14.79 12.46 -0.97
N LEU A 186 13.73 13.23 -1.17
CA LEU A 186 13.57 14.04 -2.38
C LEU A 186 14.50 15.26 -2.38
N TYR A 187 14.81 15.84 -1.21
CA TYR A 187 15.58 17.07 -1.09
C TYR A 187 16.93 16.91 -0.36
N GLY A 188 17.23 15.74 0.16
CA GLY A 188 18.50 15.45 0.82
C GLY A 188 19.26 14.32 0.13
N GLU A 189 20.51 14.12 0.54
CA GLU A 189 21.37 13.03 0.08
C GLU A 189 21.77 12.15 1.27
N GLU A 190 21.83 10.83 1.08
CA GLU A 190 22.21 9.87 2.11
C GLU A 190 23.62 10.14 2.66
N SER A 191 24.52 10.67 1.81
CA SER A 191 25.91 10.97 2.14
C SER A 191 26.07 12.00 3.25
N ASP A 192 25.02 12.78 3.58
CA ASP A 192 25.00 13.80 4.63
C ASP A 192 23.84 13.63 5.61
N ASP A 193 23.36 12.41 5.78
CA ASP A 193 22.22 12.04 6.63
C ASP A 193 20.95 12.85 6.28
N TYR A 194 20.77 13.16 5.00
CA TYR A 194 19.64 13.94 4.49
C TYR A 194 19.51 15.34 5.13
N ALA A 195 20.61 16.00 5.46
CA ALA A 195 20.62 17.31 6.12
C ALA A 195 19.78 18.36 5.37
N ALA A 196 19.94 18.46 4.05
CA ALA A 196 19.13 19.37 3.24
C ALA A 196 17.63 18.99 3.20
N GLY A 197 17.32 17.70 3.27
CA GLY A 197 15.96 17.21 3.42
C GLY A 197 15.35 17.63 4.76
N TRP A 198 16.12 17.58 5.85
CA TRP A 198 15.67 18.06 7.15
C TRP A 198 15.47 19.58 7.19
N GLU A 199 16.32 20.34 6.50
CA GLU A 199 16.11 21.79 6.33
C GLU A 199 14.78 22.07 5.61
N PHE A 200 14.48 21.31 4.55
CA PHE A 200 13.20 21.42 3.85
C PHE A 200 12.02 21.05 4.75
N VAL A 201 12.07 19.92 5.46
CA VAL A 201 11.03 19.52 6.43
C VAL A 201 10.79 20.62 7.46
N GLY A 202 11.85 21.22 7.99
CA GLY A 202 11.76 22.35 8.93
C GLY A 202 11.03 23.58 8.37
N GLN A 203 11.12 23.83 7.06
CA GLN A 203 10.35 24.90 6.39
C GLN A 203 8.87 24.54 6.23
N VAL A 204 8.55 23.26 6.04
CA VAL A 204 7.16 22.76 5.84
C VAL A 204 6.42 22.61 7.16
N ILE A 205 7.07 22.17 8.24
CA ILE A 205 6.44 21.91 9.56
C ILE A 205 5.53 23.03 10.05
N PRO A 206 5.91 24.35 10.01
CA PRO A 206 5.03 25.43 10.45
C PRO A 206 3.72 25.54 9.64
N LYS A 207 3.71 24.96 8.44
CA LYS A 207 2.55 24.95 7.53
C LYS A 207 1.59 23.78 7.81
N LEU A 208 1.99 22.80 8.62
CA LEU A 208 1.26 21.56 8.82
C LEU A 208 0.28 21.64 10.00
N GLU A 209 -0.85 20.96 9.85
CA GLU A 209 -1.73 20.55 10.92
C GLU A 209 -1.64 19.04 11.09
N VAL A 210 -0.99 18.61 12.17
CA VAL A 210 -0.76 17.19 12.44
C VAL A 210 -2.00 16.55 13.04
N LYS A 211 -2.56 15.56 12.33
CA LYS A 211 -3.77 14.81 12.74
C LYS A 211 -3.38 13.49 13.39
N ASN A 212 -4.22 13.00 14.31
CA ASN A 212 -3.96 11.77 15.04
C ASN A 212 -4.05 10.49 14.20
N SER A 213 -4.56 10.57 12.96
CA SER A 213 -4.63 9.43 12.04
C SER A 213 -4.66 9.88 10.58
N SER A 214 -4.20 9.00 9.69
CA SER A 214 -4.29 9.21 8.24
C SER A 214 -5.73 9.40 7.77
N SER A 215 -6.68 8.69 8.40
CA SER A 215 -8.10 8.80 8.09
C SER A 215 -8.65 10.20 8.34
N LEU A 216 -8.18 10.89 9.39
CA LEU A 216 -8.57 12.28 9.65
C LEU A 216 -7.97 13.22 8.62
N ALA A 217 -6.70 13.04 8.24
CA ALA A 217 -6.05 13.94 7.30
C ALA A 217 -6.82 14.12 5.98
N HIS A 218 -7.36 13.03 5.39
CA HIS A 218 -8.15 13.15 4.16
C HIS A 218 -9.64 13.46 4.39
N LYS A 219 -10.24 13.01 5.51
CA LYS A 219 -11.63 13.34 5.83
C LYS A 219 -11.84 14.82 6.12
N ASP A 220 -10.87 15.48 6.74
CA ASP A 220 -10.95 16.90 7.06
C ASP A 220 -10.91 17.77 5.78
N ILE A 221 -10.22 17.32 4.72
CA ILE A 221 -10.29 17.97 3.40
C ILE A 221 -11.69 17.83 2.80
N PHE A 222 -12.25 16.63 2.82
CA PHE A 222 -13.60 16.36 2.34
C PHE A 222 -14.66 17.16 3.13
N ALA A 223 -14.51 17.26 4.44
CA ALA A 223 -15.40 18.03 5.30
C ALA A 223 -15.24 19.55 5.17
N GLY A 224 -14.20 20.03 4.48
CA GLY A 224 -13.93 21.47 4.33
C GLY A 224 -13.25 22.11 5.54
N GLU A 225 -12.64 21.31 6.41
CA GLU A 225 -11.87 21.79 7.57
C GLU A 225 -10.47 22.26 7.17
N ASN A 226 -9.87 21.63 6.16
CA ASN A 226 -8.58 22.00 5.58
C ASN A 226 -8.72 22.14 4.04
N ALA A 227 -8.01 23.10 3.44
CA ALA A 227 -8.01 23.30 1.99
C ALA A 227 -7.09 22.30 1.26
N LEU A 228 -6.02 21.86 1.91
CA LEU A 228 -4.99 20.96 1.37
C LEU A 228 -4.61 19.90 2.39
N GLY A 229 -4.31 18.70 1.90
CA GLY A 229 -3.78 17.61 2.72
C GLY A 229 -2.82 16.72 1.95
N ILE A 230 -1.97 16.03 2.69
CA ILE A 230 -1.03 15.02 2.17
C ILE A 230 -1.57 13.64 2.56
N THR A 231 -1.75 12.76 1.56
CA THR A 231 -2.37 11.45 1.79
C THR A 231 -1.90 10.41 0.77
N LEU A 232 -2.45 9.20 0.86
CA LEU A 232 -2.28 8.12 -0.12
C LEU A 232 -3.26 8.29 -1.28
N GLU A 233 -2.83 7.95 -2.50
CA GLU A 233 -3.68 7.93 -3.69
C GLU A 233 -5.01 7.22 -3.45
N LYS A 234 -4.98 6.00 -2.91
CA LYS A 234 -6.20 5.19 -2.64
C LYS A 234 -7.21 5.91 -1.74
N ALA A 235 -6.71 6.70 -0.77
CA ALA A 235 -7.56 7.46 0.14
C ALA A 235 -8.12 8.70 -0.55
N ALA A 236 -7.33 9.37 -1.38
CA ALA A 236 -7.77 10.53 -2.15
C ALA A 236 -8.88 10.16 -3.13
N ILE A 237 -8.71 9.07 -3.88
CA ILE A 237 -9.69 8.61 -4.89
C ILE A 237 -10.99 8.13 -4.23
N LYS A 238 -10.93 7.46 -3.08
CA LYS A 238 -12.13 7.02 -2.34
C LYS A 238 -13.07 8.18 -1.97
N TYR A 239 -12.53 9.38 -1.79
CA TYR A 239 -13.27 10.59 -1.43
C TYR A 239 -13.34 11.59 -2.58
N GLU A 240 -13.13 11.11 -3.83
CA GLU A 240 -13.21 11.96 -5.01
C GLU A 240 -14.64 12.48 -5.21
N GLU A 241 -14.76 13.81 -5.26
CA GLU A 241 -15.98 14.55 -5.54
C GLU A 241 -15.63 15.69 -6.50
N ASP A 242 -16.59 16.30 -7.15
CA ASP A 242 -16.37 17.36 -8.13
C ASP A 242 -15.50 18.53 -7.60
N PHE A 243 -15.51 18.75 -6.27
CA PHE A 243 -14.72 19.78 -5.59
C PHE A 243 -13.40 19.25 -5.00
N MET A 244 -13.06 17.99 -5.22
CA MET A 244 -11.82 17.39 -4.74
C MET A 244 -10.86 17.19 -5.90
N LYS A 245 -9.60 17.60 -5.71
CA LYS A 245 -8.56 17.42 -6.71
C LYS A 245 -7.43 16.60 -6.13
N VAL A 246 -7.06 15.55 -6.84
CA VAL A 246 -5.87 14.73 -6.53
C VAL A 246 -4.70 15.27 -7.33
N ILE A 247 -3.57 15.53 -6.67
CA ILE A 247 -2.37 16.08 -7.27
C ILE A 247 -1.22 15.10 -7.06
N TYR A 248 -0.64 14.62 -8.14
CA TYR A 248 0.61 13.87 -8.15
C TYR A 248 1.76 14.86 -8.25
N PRO A 249 2.64 14.95 -7.22
CA PRO A 249 3.72 15.95 -7.21
C PRO A 249 4.65 15.79 -8.42
N ALA A 250 4.82 16.88 -9.18
CA ALA A 250 5.58 16.86 -10.44
C ALA A 250 7.10 16.76 -10.23
N ASP A 251 7.59 17.17 -9.07
CA ASP A 251 9.00 17.05 -8.65
C ASP A 251 9.36 15.65 -8.13
N GLY A 252 8.38 14.74 -8.10
CA GLY A 252 8.53 13.34 -7.75
C GLY A 252 7.79 12.97 -6.47
N THR A 253 7.42 11.71 -6.35
CA THR A 253 6.79 11.18 -5.14
C THR A 253 7.19 9.74 -4.91
N SER A 254 7.02 9.24 -3.67
CA SER A 254 7.20 7.84 -3.38
C SER A 254 5.94 7.03 -3.70
N ALA A 255 6.13 5.74 -3.99
CA ALA A 255 5.07 4.75 -4.13
C ALA A 255 5.42 3.50 -3.33
N VAL A 256 5.73 3.68 -2.04
CA VAL A 256 6.03 2.55 -1.14
C VAL A 256 4.84 1.60 -1.12
N PRO A 257 5.02 0.32 -1.48
CA PRO A 257 3.90 -0.60 -1.53
C PRO A 257 3.45 -1.02 -0.13
N ASP A 258 2.15 -1.27 0.03
CA ASP A 258 1.72 -2.26 1.02
C ASP A 258 2.30 -3.60 0.59
N GLY A 259 2.69 -4.43 1.55
CA GLY A 259 3.33 -5.70 1.24
C GLY A 259 2.66 -6.90 1.88
N VAL A 260 3.10 -8.07 1.47
CA VAL A 260 2.78 -9.35 2.08
C VAL A 260 4.06 -10.06 2.49
N ALA A 261 4.09 -10.64 3.68
CA ALA A 261 5.24 -11.34 4.23
C ALA A 261 4.81 -12.59 5.01
N ILE A 262 5.55 -13.70 4.85
CA ILE A 262 5.33 -14.91 5.61
C ILE A 262 6.08 -14.80 6.93
N VAL A 263 5.39 -15.04 8.04
CA VAL A 263 6.01 -15.00 9.38
C VAL A 263 6.98 -16.19 9.53
N LYS A 264 8.17 -15.89 10.06
CA LYS A 264 9.23 -16.90 10.25
C LYS A 264 8.77 -18.00 11.20
N ASN A 265 8.95 -19.25 10.80
CA ASN A 265 8.50 -20.44 11.53
C ASN A 265 6.99 -20.44 11.85
N CYS A 266 6.18 -19.86 10.98
CA CYS A 266 4.73 -19.85 11.12
C CYS A 266 4.13 -21.27 11.24
N PRO A 267 2.96 -21.41 11.89
CA PRO A 267 2.33 -22.72 12.09
C PRO A 267 1.95 -23.45 10.80
N ASN A 268 1.58 -22.70 9.73
CA ASN A 268 1.02 -23.26 8.50
C ASN A 268 1.75 -22.72 7.25
N PRO A 269 3.05 -23.06 7.04
CA PRO A 269 3.84 -22.47 5.95
C PRO A 269 3.27 -22.75 4.56
N GLU A 270 2.71 -23.93 4.30
CA GLU A 270 2.09 -24.26 3.02
C GLU A 270 0.88 -23.37 2.73
N LEU A 271 0.03 -23.09 3.72
CA LEU A 271 -1.11 -22.20 3.56
C LEU A 271 -0.67 -20.73 3.45
N ALA A 272 0.42 -20.36 4.11
CA ALA A 272 1.00 -19.02 3.99
C ALA A 272 1.53 -18.76 2.57
N GLU A 273 2.27 -19.69 1.99
CA GLU A 273 2.75 -19.63 0.61
C GLU A 273 1.59 -19.57 -0.38
N LEU A 274 0.57 -20.42 -0.19
CA LEU A 274 -0.65 -20.41 -0.99
C LEU A 274 -1.37 -19.07 -0.95
N PHE A 275 -1.44 -18.44 0.22
CA PHE A 275 -2.05 -17.11 0.37
C PHE A 275 -1.24 -16.02 -0.34
N VAL A 276 0.09 -16.07 -0.27
CA VAL A 276 0.96 -15.13 -1.02
C VAL A 276 0.73 -15.28 -2.52
N GLU A 277 0.68 -16.51 -3.05
CA GLU A 277 0.37 -16.75 -4.48
C GLU A 277 -1.02 -16.22 -4.85
N PHE A 278 -2.00 -16.37 -3.96
CA PHE A 278 -3.37 -15.89 -4.19
C PHE A 278 -3.43 -14.35 -4.24
N VAL A 279 -2.87 -13.65 -3.26
CA VAL A 279 -2.95 -12.18 -3.22
C VAL A 279 -2.14 -11.50 -4.33
N LEU A 280 -1.08 -12.14 -4.80
CA LEU A 280 -0.27 -11.71 -5.94
C LEU A 280 -0.78 -12.28 -7.28
N GLY A 281 -1.83 -13.09 -7.25
CA GLY A 281 -2.46 -13.68 -8.43
C GLY A 281 -3.24 -12.63 -9.24
N TYR A 282 -3.40 -12.90 -10.56
CA TYR A 282 -4.08 -11.99 -11.47
C TYR A 282 -5.50 -11.62 -11.00
N ASP A 283 -6.31 -12.63 -10.62
CA ASP A 283 -7.72 -12.44 -10.27
C ASP A 283 -7.87 -11.60 -9.00
N CYS A 284 -7.03 -11.82 -7.98
CA CYS A 284 -7.05 -11.03 -6.76
C CYS A 284 -6.62 -9.59 -7.04
N GLN A 285 -5.53 -9.39 -7.79
CA GLN A 285 -5.04 -8.06 -8.15
C GLN A 285 -6.05 -7.26 -8.98
N ALA A 286 -6.67 -7.89 -9.99
CA ALA A 286 -7.69 -7.28 -10.81
C ALA A 286 -8.94 -6.93 -10.00
N ARG A 287 -9.38 -7.84 -9.09
CA ARG A 287 -10.51 -7.62 -8.20
C ARG A 287 -10.26 -6.49 -7.21
N GLN A 288 -9.12 -6.50 -6.52
CA GLN A 288 -8.74 -5.45 -5.56
C GLN A 288 -8.67 -4.06 -6.21
N ASN A 289 -8.25 -4.01 -7.46
CA ASN A 289 -8.27 -2.76 -8.23
C ASN A 289 -9.71 -2.34 -8.58
N ALA A 290 -10.50 -3.21 -9.19
CA ALA A 290 -11.84 -2.88 -9.69
C ALA A 290 -12.81 -2.49 -8.57
N GLU A 291 -12.77 -3.20 -7.43
CA GLU A 291 -13.74 -3.02 -6.33
C GLU A 291 -13.26 -1.99 -5.29
N TRP A 292 -11.94 -1.89 -5.08
CA TRP A 292 -11.37 -1.13 -3.96
C TRP A 292 -10.37 -0.04 -4.38
N GLY A 293 -10.14 0.14 -5.69
CA GLY A 293 -9.21 1.15 -6.21
C GLY A 293 -7.76 0.91 -5.79
N ARG A 294 -7.40 -0.32 -5.37
CA ARG A 294 -6.02 -0.65 -5.05
C ARG A 294 -5.21 -0.80 -6.33
N ARG A 295 -4.08 -0.14 -6.39
CA ARG A 295 -3.22 -0.17 -7.57
C ARG A 295 -2.61 -1.56 -7.75
N PRO A 296 -2.76 -2.20 -8.92
CA PRO A 296 -2.14 -3.51 -9.16
C PRO A 296 -0.61 -3.43 -9.07
N ILE A 297 0.00 -4.46 -8.48
CA ILE A 297 1.46 -4.62 -8.44
C ILE A 297 1.99 -5.29 -9.70
N ARG A 298 1.14 -6.05 -10.39
CA ARG A 298 1.47 -6.85 -11.58
C ARG A 298 1.44 -6.00 -12.84
N SER A 299 2.44 -6.17 -13.70
CA SER A 299 2.54 -5.47 -14.98
C SER A 299 1.53 -5.94 -16.05
N ASP A 300 0.89 -7.09 -15.84
CA ASP A 300 -0.13 -7.65 -16.74
C ASP A 300 -1.58 -7.35 -16.31
N VAL A 301 -1.77 -6.60 -15.20
CA VAL A 301 -3.08 -6.12 -14.74
C VAL A 301 -3.18 -4.61 -14.97
N GLU A 302 -4.05 -4.21 -15.90
CA GLU A 302 -4.27 -2.80 -16.20
C GLU A 302 -5.01 -2.10 -15.06
N PRO A 303 -4.51 -0.96 -14.56
CA PRO A 303 -5.18 -0.20 -13.50
C PRO A 303 -6.45 0.46 -14.03
N VAL A 304 -7.58 0.26 -13.34
CA VAL A 304 -8.87 0.86 -13.68
C VAL A 304 -9.09 2.13 -12.84
N GLY A 305 -9.37 3.25 -13.51
CA GLY A 305 -9.65 4.51 -12.83
C GLY A 305 -8.44 5.20 -12.21
N LEU A 306 -7.22 4.73 -12.50
CA LEU A 306 -5.96 5.28 -11.98
C LEU A 306 -5.08 5.73 -13.14
N LEU A 307 -4.23 6.74 -12.92
CA LEU A 307 -3.15 7.04 -13.84
C LEU A 307 -2.20 5.83 -13.93
N PRO A 308 -1.67 5.49 -15.13
CA PRO A 308 -0.58 4.52 -15.23
C PRO A 308 0.58 4.91 -14.32
N LEU A 309 1.20 3.95 -13.64
CA LEU A 309 2.33 4.25 -12.74
C LEU A 309 3.51 4.89 -13.49
N SER A 310 3.66 4.57 -14.78
CA SER A 310 4.63 5.19 -15.69
C SER A 310 4.43 6.69 -15.93
N ASP A 311 3.21 7.20 -15.68
CA ASP A 311 2.86 8.61 -15.87
C ASP A 311 3.05 9.42 -14.58
N ILE A 312 3.43 8.75 -13.49
CA ILE A 312 3.76 9.36 -12.20
C ILE A 312 5.29 9.48 -12.09
N THR A 313 5.79 10.66 -11.78
CA THR A 313 7.21 10.85 -11.49
C THR A 313 7.54 10.21 -10.16
N LEU A 314 8.08 9.00 -10.18
CA LEU A 314 8.50 8.31 -8.96
C LEU A 314 9.93 8.65 -8.60
N MET A 315 10.18 8.84 -7.32
CA MET A 315 11.53 8.96 -6.74
C MET A 315 12.08 7.58 -6.35
N ASN A 316 13.39 7.48 -6.24
CA ASN A 316 14.03 6.31 -5.63
C ASN A 316 13.89 6.43 -4.10
N TYR A 317 13.07 5.57 -3.50
CA TYR A 317 12.86 5.55 -2.04
C TYR A 317 13.90 4.66 -1.37
N ASN A 318 14.63 5.19 -0.39
CA ASN A 318 15.67 4.45 0.33
C ASN A 318 15.05 3.63 1.48
N PHE A 319 14.59 2.42 1.16
CA PHE A 319 13.99 1.50 2.15
C PHE A 319 14.94 1.16 3.30
N ASP A 320 16.19 0.91 2.99
CA ASP A 320 17.20 0.48 3.98
C ASP A 320 17.46 1.60 5.00
N TYR A 321 17.59 2.84 4.53
CA TYR A 321 17.75 3.97 5.41
C TYR A 321 16.50 4.24 6.25
N ALA A 322 15.33 4.25 5.63
CA ALA A 322 14.06 4.46 6.34
C ALA A 322 13.84 3.40 7.43
N ALA A 323 14.12 2.13 7.12
CA ALA A 323 13.99 1.02 8.06
C ALA A 323 15.01 1.12 9.22
N SER A 324 16.29 1.35 8.89
CA SER A 324 17.38 1.35 9.89
C SER A 324 17.34 2.56 10.80
N ASN A 325 16.80 3.71 10.35
CA ASN A 325 16.79 4.98 11.07
C ASN A 325 15.38 5.42 11.51
N ALA A 326 14.39 4.51 11.46
CA ALA A 326 12.98 4.86 11.72
C ALA A 326 12.75 5.55 13.08
N SER A 327 13.48 5.14 14.13
CA SER A 327 13.39 5.74 15.46
C SER A 327 13.93 7.17 15.45
N ASP A 328 15.10 7.37 14.88
CA ASP A 328 15.80 8.66 14.87
C ASP A 328 15.05 9.67 13.98
N ILE A 329 14.50 9.20 12.86
CA ILE A 329 13.65 10.01 11.98
C ILE A 329 12.41 10.51 12.73
N LYS A 330 11.75 9.65 13.51
CA LYS A 330 10.57 10.02 14.31
C LYS A 330 10.92 10.95 15.45
N GLU A 331 12.05 10.75 16.10
CA GLU A 331 12.56 11.64 17.15
C GLU A 331 12.86 13.03 16.59
N MET A 332 13.59 13.12 15.49
CA MET A 332 13.89 14.40 14.83
C MET A 332 12.61 15.14 14.39
N TRP A 333 11.62 14.42 13.87
CA TRP A 333 10.31 15.00 13.56
C TRP A 333 9.66 15.63 14.80
N GLN A 334 9.67 14.93 15.94
CA GLN A 334 9.10 15.43 17.19
C GLN A 334 9.86 16.67 17.70
N ASP A 335 11.19 16.66 17.61
CA ASP A 335 12.02 17.79 18.01
C ASP A 335 11.70 19.03 17.18
N LEU A 336 11.54 18.88 15.87
CA LEU A 336 11.16 19.98 14.97
C LEU A 336 9.73 20.50 15.20
N LEU A 337 8.81 19.68 15.71
CA LEU A 337 7.45 20.12 16.05
C LEU A 337 7.40 20.95 17.33
N VAL A 338 8.30 20.69 18.27
CA VAL A 338 8.35 21.39 19.56
C VAL A 338 9.14 22.70 19.45
N GLY A 339 10.06 22.82 18.50
CA GLY A 339 10.83 24.03 18.14
C GLY A 339 12.02 24.22 19.00
#